data_28a9b10a38ea8e57da64ebbe775cfb58
#
_entry.id   28a9b10a38ea8e57da64ebbe775cfb58
#
_cell.length_a   1.000
_cell.length_b   1.000
_cell.length_c   1.000
_cell.angle_alpha   90.00
_cell.angle_beta   90.00
_cell.angle_gamma   90.00
#
_symmetry.space_group_name_H-M   'P 1'
#
loop_
_entity.id
_entity.type
_entity.pdbx_description
1 polymer ?
#
loop_
_entity_poly.entity_id
_entity_poly.type
_entity_poly.pdbx_seq_one_letter_code
_entity_poly.pdbx_strand_id
1 'polypeptide(L)'
;MKILVINAGSSSLKYQLIDTDNEAVLAKGNCERIGQNGAFIGFKTPDGKKINRKTQMLNHTQAFEAVKNALIDPEYGAISDLSEVSAVGHRVVQGGAYFDKSVLVNNSVINKIRELAPLAPLHNPAHLQGIEACTRVFGPKVPQVAVFDTAFHQTMPEKAFMYAVPYKYYEKFGVRKYGFHGTSHRYVSEKMADLMGRKKEELKLITCHIGNGSSITAVKGGKVIDTTMGLTPLGGFLMGTRSGSLDPSVITFIAEKEHLTPEEMSKILNKESGLLGISGVSSDDRDVCAAEADGNMRAHLAHEMLYYQIAKYIGSYYVALGGCDGIVFTAGIGENQPMLREKVCDYLECLGVKMDKEFNKQATCGVTGTLSTPDSAIRVELIATDEEMVIARDTRAIVEAL
;
A
#
# COMPACT_ATOMS: atom_id res chain seq x y z
N MET A 1 -9.66 -23.14 4.55
CA MET A 1 -10.53 -22.37 3.60
C MET A 1 -9.64 -21.72 2.55
N LYS A 2 -9.91 -21.99 1.24
CA LYS A 2 -9.13 -21.39 0.15
C LYS A 2 -9.75 -20.07 -0.29
N ILE A 3 -9.02 -18.98 -0.16
CA ILE A 3 -9.47 -17.63 -0.46
C ILE A 3 -8.64 -17.05 -1.59
N LEU A 4 -9.32 -16.56 -2.64
CA LEU A 4 -8.69 -15.84 -3.72
C LEU A 4 -8.64 -14.35 -3.38
N VAL A 5 -7.44 -13.81 -3.25
CA VAL A 5 -7.21 -12.38 -3.01
C VAL A 5 -6.94 -11.67 -4.33
N ILE A 6 -7.63 -10.55 -4.56
CA ILE A 6 -7.59 -9.78 -5.79
C ILE A 6 -7.23 -8.32 -5.51
N ASN A 7 -6.31 -7.80 -6.32
CA ASN A 7 -6.01 -6.37 -6.41
C ASN A 7 -6.09 -5.96 -7.89
N ALA A 8 -7.21 -5.36 -8.28
CA ALA A 8 -7.50 -4.95 -9.66
C ALA A 8 -7.06 -3.50 -9.89
N GLY A 9 -6.11 -3.28 -10.80
CA GLY A 9 -5.75 -1.96 -11.33
C GLY A 9 -6.45 -1.67 -12.66
N SER A 10 -6.27 -0.47 -13.23
CA SER A 10 -6.89 -0.07 -14.50
C SER A 10 -6.52 -0.95 -15.70
N SER A 11 -5.28 -1.43 -15.75
CA SER A 11 -4.74 -2.31 -16.82
C SER A 11 -4.00 -3.53 -16.29
N SER A 12 -4.18 -3.86 -15.01
CA SER A 12 -3.54 -4.99 -14.36
C SER A 12 -4.46 -5.63 -13.33
N LEU A 13 -4.18 -6.89 -12.98
CA LEU A 13 -4.86 -7.61 -11.91
C LEU A 13 -3.82 -8.49 -11.24
N LYS A 14 -3.58 -8.30 -9.96
CA LYS A 14 -2.75 -9.19 -9.14
C LYS A 14 -3.64 -10.12 -8.36
N TYR A 15 -3.21 -11.37 -8.18
CA TYR A 15 -3.98 -12.37 -7.46
C TYR A 15 -3.11 -13.30 -6.64
N GLN A 16 -3.65 -13.77 -5.52
CA GLN A 16 -3.11 -14.86 -4.73
C GLN A 16 -4.23 -15.80 -4.28
N LEU A 17 -4.02 -17.10 -4.39
CA LEU A 17 -4.86 -18.11 -3.75
C LEU A 17 -4.18 -18.55 -2.47
N ILE A 18 -4.84 -18.36 -1.35
CA ILE A 18 -4.30 -18.62 0.00
C ILE A 18 -5.17 -19.66 0.69
N ASP A 19 -4.54 -20.69 1.23
CA ASP A 19 -5.19 -21.59 2.19
C ASP A 19 -5.05 -20.99 3.60
N THR A 20 -6.15 -20.47 4.12
CA THR A 20 -6.17 -19.78 5.41
C THR A 20 -6.10 -20.71 6.62
N ASP A 21 -6.16 -22.04 6.43
CA ASP A 21 -6.05 -23.00 7.55
C ASP A 21 -4.60 -23.17 8.01
N ASN A 22 -3.65 -23.01 7.06
CA ASN A 22 -2.21 -23.09 7.32
C ASN A 22 -1.43 -21.85 6.81
N GLU A 23 -2.16 -20.84 6.33
CA GLU A 23 -1.62 -19.60 5.75
C GLU A 23 -0.66 -19.81 4.56
N ALA A 24 -0.84 -20.91 3.83
CA ALA A 24 -0.02 -21.22 2.67
C ALA A 24 -0.51 -20.51 1.40
N VAL A 25 0.41 -19.88 0.68
CA VAL A 25 0.15 -19.34 -0.66
C VAL A 25 0.19 -20.49 -1.67
N LEU A 26 -0.97 -20.91 -2.17
CA LEU A 26 -1.11 -22.01 -3.13
C LEU A 26 -0.78 -21.58 -4.55
N ALA A 27 -1.05 -20.34 -4.91
CA ALA A 27 -0.70 -19.73 -6.18
C ALA A 27 -0.65 -18.22 -6.06
N LYS A 28 0.21 -17.57 -6.87
CA LYS A 28 0.18 -16.12 -7.05
C LYS A 28 0.55 -15.73 -8.46
N GLY A 29 0.07 -14.58 -8.90
CA GLY A 29 0.39 -14.10 -10.22
C GLY A 29 -0.23 -12.76 -10.53
N ASN A 30 -0.13 -12.39 -11.80
CA ASN A 30 -0.65 -11.12 -12.30
C ASN A 30 -1.11 -11.24 -13.75
N CYS A 31 -2.13 -10.48 -14.11
CA CYS A 31 -2.47 -10.16 -15.48
C CYS A 31 -1.98 -8.74 -15.76
N GLU A 32 -1.32 -8.52 -16.87
CA GLU A 32 -0.77 -7.23 -17.26
C GLU A 32 -1.26 -6.82 -18.65
N ARG A 33 -1.29 -5.51 -18.87
CA ARG A 33 -1.75 -4.88 -20.12
C ARG A 33 -3.18 -5.28 -20.51
N ILE A 34 -4.08 -5.39 -19.54
CA ILE A 34 -5.51 -5.60 -19.79
C ILE A 34 -6.05 -4.45 -20.64
N GLY A 35 -6.75 -4.79 -21.73
CA GLY A 35 -7.25 -3.83 -22.71
C GLY A 35 -6.19 -3.29 -23.69
N GLN A 36 -4.98 -3.84 -23.68
CA GLN A 36 -3.85 -3.38 -24.50
C GLN A 36 -3.23 -4.53 -25.30
N ASN A 37 -2.41 -4.18 -26.30
CA ASN A 37 -1.63 -5.17 -27.04
C ASN A 37 -0.54 -5.80 -26.17
N GLY A 38 -0.32 -7.10 -26.35
CA GLY A 38 0.72 -7.84 -25.65
C GLY A 38 0.34 -8.17 -24.20
N ALA A 39 -0.94 -8.32 -23.90
CA ALA A 39 -1.42 -8.79 -22.63
C ALA A 39 -0.88 -10.19 -22.31
N PHE A 40 -0.58 -10.43 -21.02
CA PHE A 40 -0.10 -11.73 -20.55
C PHE A 40 -0.59 -12.02 -19.13
N ILE A 41 -0.67 -13.30 -18.80
CA ILE A 41 -0.86 -13.78 -17.44
C ILE A 41 0.45 -14.40 -16.93
N GLY A 42 0.89 -13.98 -15.76
CA GLY A 42 1.92 -14.62 -14.96
C GLY A 42 1.30 -15.50 -13.88
N PHE A 43 1.91 -16.65 -13.64
CA PHE A 43 1.54 -17.58 -12.59
C PHE A 43 2.80 -18.07 -11.91
N LYS A 44 2.80 -18.14 -10.58
CA LYS A 44 3.89 -18.71 -9.79
C LYS A 44 3.32 -19.75 -8.84
N THR A 45 3.83 -20.96 -8.94
CA THR A 45 3.50 -22.10 -8.08
C THR A 45 4.22 -22.00 -6.72
N PRO A 46 3.79 -22.76 -5.70
CA PRO A 46 4.43 -22.76 -4.37
C PRO A 46 5.91 -23.18 -4.42
N ASP A 47 6.27 -24.10 -5.31
CA ASP A 47 7.66 -24.54 -5.54
C ASP A 47 8.52 -23.52 -6.30
N GLY A 48 7.93 -22.36 -6.65
CA GLY A 48 8.64 -21.25 -7.26
C GLY A 48 8.70 -21.23 -8.79
N LYS A 49 8.14 -22.24 -9.49
CA LYS A 49 8.06 -22.28 -10.95
C LYS A 49 7.24 -21.09 -11.45
N LYS A 50 7.80 -20.31 -12.38
CA LYS A 50 7.15 -19.16 -13.01
C LYS A 50 6.70 -19.53 -14.41
N ILE A 51 5.44 -19.23 -14.71
CA ILE A 51 4.81 -19.46 -16.01
C ILE A 51 4.27 -18.12 -16.49
N ASN A 52 4.67 -17.71 -17.69
CA ASN A 52 4.16 -16.52 -18.35
C ASN A 52 3.52 -16.94 -19.68
N ARG A 53 2.23 -16.64 -19.85
CA ARG A 53 1.48 -16.98 -21.07
C ARG A 53 0.91 -15.71 -21.68
N LYS A 54 1.24 -15.43 -22.94
CA LYS A 54 0.56 -14.39 -23.70
C LYS A 54 -0.90 -14.79 -23.87
N THR A 55 -1.81 -13.92 -23.47
CA THR A 55 -3.25 -14.18 -23.48
C THR A 55 -3.96 -12.87 -23.80
N GLN A 56 -4.82 -12.86 -24.78
CA GLN A 56 -5.61 -11.67 -25.08
C GLN A 56 -6.60 -11.43 -23.94
N MET A 57 -6.58 -10.23 -23.38
CA MET A 57 -7.46 -9.80 -22.31
C MET A 57 -7.94 -8.38 -22.61
N LEU A 58 -9.13 -8.27 -23.23
CA LEU A 58 -9.71 -6.98 -23.64
C LEU A 58 -10.31 -6.21 -22.45
N ASN A 59 -10.61 -6.91 -21.35
CA ASN A 59 -11.21 -6.34 -20.14
C ASN A 59 -10.95 -7.24 -18.92
N HIS A 60 -11.37 -6.78 -17.75
CA HIS A 60 -11.19 -7.50 -16.49
C HIS A 60 -11.92 -8.84 -16.45
N THR A 61 -13.06 -9.00 -17.12
CA THR A 61 -13.76 -10.30 -17.18
C THR A 61 -12.87 -11.36 -17.83
N GLN A 62 -12.22 -11.03 -18.96
CA GLN A 62 -11.26 -11.95 -19.60
C GLN A 62 -10.00 -12.19 -18.76
N ALA A 63 -9.55 -11.19 -17.99
CA ALA A 63 -8.46 -11.38 -17.05
C ALA A 63 -8.85 -12.37 -15.94
N PHE A 64 -10.06 -12.27 -15.38
CA PHE A 64 -10.55 -13.25 -14.39
C PHE A 64 -10.73 -14.65 -14.99
N GLU A 65 -11.21 -14.77 -16.24
CA GLU A 65 -11.23 -16.07 -16.94
C GLU A 65 -9.82 -16.66 -17.10
N ALA A 66 -8.83 -15.83 -17.42
CA ALA A 66 -7.46 -16.29 -17.51
C ALA A 66 -6.92 -16.77 -16.14
N VAL A 67 -7.22 -16.03 -15.04
CA VAL A 67 -6.88 -16.45 -13.68
C VAL A 67 -7.55 -17.77 -13.31
N LYS A 68 -8.86 -17.88 -13.56
CA LYS A 68 -9.64 -19.09 -13.34
C LYS A 68 -8.99 -20.29 -14.03
N ASN A 69 -8.70 -20.16 -15.33
CA ASN A 69 -8.11 -21.24 -16.12
C ASN A 69 -6.69 -21.60 -15.62
N ALA A 70 -5.91 -20.63 -15.18
CA ALA A 70 -4.60 -20.87 -14.60
C ALA A 70 -4.66 -21.60 -13.25
N LEU A 71 -5.66 -21.30 -12.41
CA LEU A 71 -5.82 -21.96 -11.12
C LEU A 71 -6.15 -23.45 -11.23
N ILE A 72 -6.89 -23.87 -12.27
CA ILE A 72 -7.31 -25.26 -12.52
C ILE A 72 -6.54 -25.93 -13.66
N ASP A 73 -5.43 -25.34 -14.12
CA ASP A 73 -4.64 -25.91 -15.21
C ASP A 73 -4.12 -27.29 -14.81
N PRO A 74 -4.29 -28.35 -15.63
CA PRO A 74 -3.91 -29.71 -15.24
C PRO A 74 -2.40 -29.94 -15.06
N GLU A 75 -1.56 -29.05 -15.60
CA GLU A 75 -0.10 -29.15 -15.52
C GLU A 75 0.48 -28.41 -14.31
N TYR A 76 -0.06 -27.24 -13.97
CA TYR A 76 0.51 -26.36 -12.97
C TYR A 76 -0.52 -25.68 -12.05
N GLY A 77 -1.79 -25.97 -12.23
CA GLY A 77 -2.85 -25.40 -11.40
C GLY A 77 -2.71 -25.73 -9.92
N ALA A 78 -3.28 -24.88 -9.09
CA ALA A 78 -3.20 -25.02 -7.63
C ALA A 78 -4.40 -25.74 -7.03
N ILE A 79 -5.49 -25.93 -7.80
CA ILE A 79 -6.72 -26.58 -7.39
C ILE A 79 -7.25 -27.45 -8.53
N SER A 80 -8.03 -28.46 -8.18
CA SER A 80 -8.62 -29.38 -9.16
C SER A 80 -9.91 -28.84 -9.75
N ASP A 81 -10.67 -28.08 -8.96
CA ASP A 81 -11.97 -27.53 -9.32
C ASP A 81 -12.19 -26.15 -8.68
N LEU A 82 -12.92 -25.28 -9.35
CA LEU A 82 -13.21 -23.93 -8.86
C LEU A 82 -14.08 -23.90 -7.60
N SER A 83 -14.85 -24.93 -7.31
CA SER A 83 -15.61 -25.04 -6.07
C SER A 83 -14.73 -25.07 -4.81
N GLU A 84 -13.43 -25.30 -4.98
CA GLU A 84 -12.45 -25.18 -3.89
C GLU A 84 -12.18 -23.73 -3.48
N VAL A 85 -12.50 -22.74 -4.34
CA VAL A 85 -12.43 -21.32 -3.98
C VAL A 85 -13.65 -20.99 -3.13
N SER A 86 -13.43 -20.89 -1.82
CA SER A 86 -14.50 -20.67 -0.85
C SER A 86 -15.02 -19.24 -0.83
N ALA A 87 -14.16 -18.27 -1.11
CA ALA A 87 -14.48 -16.84 -1.11
C ALA A 87 -13.44 -16.02 -1.88
N VAL A 88 -13.77 -14.75 -2.19
CA VAL A 88 -12.85 -13.81 -2.82
C VAL A 88 -12.73 -12.53 -1.98
N GLY A 89 -11.50 -12.13 -1.65
CA GLY A 89 -11.20 -10.87 -1.00
C GLY A 89 -10.69 -9.85 -2.01
N HIS A 90 -11.28 -8.65 -2.03
CA HIS A 90 -10.89 -7.57 -2.93
C HIS A 90 -10.27 -6.42 -2.16
N ARG A 91 -9.08 -5.97 -2.58
CA ARG A 91 -8.55 -4.68 -2.16
C ARG A 91 -9.35 -3.57 -2.81
N VAL A 92 -9.77 -2.58 -2.02
CA VAL A 92 -10.41 -1.35 -2.48
C VAL A 92 -9.68 -0.16 -1.87
N VAL A 93 -9.19 0.75 -2.71
CA VAL A 93 -8.35 1.86 -2.24
C VAL A 93 -9.14 2.86 -1.40
N GLN A 94 -10.34 3.29 -1.81
CA GLN A 94 -11.06 4.35 -1.12
C GLN A 94 -12.40 3.86 -0.59
N GLY A 95 -12.51 3.83 0.75
CA GLY A 95 -13.73 3.48 1.50
C GLY A 95 -14.49 4.68 2.06
N GLY A 96 -13.97 5.91 1.87
CA GLY A 96 -14.55 7.13 2.42
C GLY A 96 -14.58 7.12 3.96
N ALA A 97 -15.51 7.81 4.53
CA ALA A 97 -15.83 7.76 5.96
C ALA A 97 -16.88 6.68 6.29
N TYR A 98 -17.29 5.89 5.30
CA TYR A 98 -18.35 4.88 5.44
C TYR A 98 -17.83 3.53 5.92
N PHE A 99 -16.62 3.15 5.45
CA PHE A 99 -16.07 1.82 5.73
C PHE A 99 -14.90 1.94 6.70
N ASP A 100 -15.15 1.58 7.94
CA ASP A 100 -14.15 1.49 9.02
C ASP A 100 -13.60 0.06 9.20
N LYS A 101 -14.11 -0.89 8.42
CA LYS A 101 -13.72 -2.30 8.42
C LYS A 101 -14.01 -2.95 7.07
N SER A 102 -13.54 -4.17 6.89
CA SER A 102 -13.86 -5.03 5.76
C SER A 102 -15.32 -5.46 5.79
N VAL A 103 -15.97 -5.58 4.63
CA VAL A 103 -17.41 -5.87 4.52
C VAL A 103 -17.71 -6.88 3.43
N LEU A 104 -18.77 -7.67 3.63
CA LEU A 104 -19.34 -8.54 2.59
C LEU A 104 -19.89 -7.68 1.45
N VAL A 105 -19.50 -7.98 0.21
CA VAL A 105 -19.96 -7.27 -0.98
C VAL A 105 -21.42 -7.58 -1.26
N ASN A 106 -22.20 -6.53 -1.42
CA ASN A 106 -23.59 -6.55 -1.87
C ASN A 106 -23.87 -5.30 -2.72
N ASN A 107 -25.09 -5.16 -3.25
CA ASN A 107 -25.44 -4.01 -4.07
C ASN A 107 -25.26 -2.65 -3.37
N SER A 108 -25.52 -2.57 -2.07
CA SER A 108 -25.32 -1.34 -1.29
C SER A 108 -23.82 -0.97 -1.23
N VAL A 109 -22.95 -1.94 -0.97
CA VAL A 109 -21.49 -1.76 -0.96
C VAL A 109 -20.98 -1.32 -2.33
N ILE A 110 -21.42 -1.99 -3.41
CA ILE A 110 -21.05 -1.64 -4.80
C ILE A 110 -21.46 -0.20 -5.12
N ASN A 111 -22.69 0.20 -4.77
CA ASN A 111 -23.19 1.54 -5.01
C ASN A 111 -22.38 2.57 -4.21
N LYS A 112 -22.02 2.27 -2.96
CA LYS A 112 -21.20 3.17 -2.14
C LYS A 112 -19.78 3.32 -2.67
N ILE A 113 -19.13 2.24 -3.11
CA ILE A 113 -17.81 2.32 -3.77
C ILE A 113 -17.89 3.17 -5.04
N ARG A 114 -18.99 3.06 -5.81
CA ARG A 114 -19.23 3.88 -7.02
C ARG A 114 -19.40 5.36 -6.68
N GLU A 115 -20.15 5.67 -5.62
CA GLU A 115 -20.33 7.04 -5.11
C GLU A 115 -18.99 7.67 -4.67
N LEU A 116 -18.08 6.86 -4.12
CA LEU A 116 -16.75 7.28 -3.69
C LEU A 116 -15.71 7.37 -4.82
N ALA A 117 -16.05 6.99 -6.05
CA ALA A 117 -15.12 7.04 -7.19
C ALA A 117 -14.49 8.42 -7.44
N PRO A 118 -15.17 9.57 -7.24
CA PRO A 118 -14.54 10.88 -7.37
C PRO A 118 -13.36 11.13 -6.41
N LEU A 119 -13.31 10.46 -5.25
CA LEU A 119 -12.18 10.54 -4.31
C LEU A 119 -10.99 9.66 -4.72
N ALA A 120 -11.20 8.68 -5.59
CA ALA A 120 -10.16 7.78 -6.12
C ALA A 120 -10.43 7.41 -7.59
N PRO A 121 -10.45 8.41 -8.51
CA PRO A 121 -10.87 8.19 -9.90
C PRO A 121 -9.97 7.23 -10.68
N LEU A 122 -8.71 7.08 -10.26
CA LEU A 122 -7.75 6.17 -10.88
C LEU A 122 -7.84 4.73 -10.32
N HIS A 123 -8.60 4.48 -9.25
CA HIS A 123 -8.59 3.21 -8.53
C HIS A 123 -9.99 2.59 -8.38
N ASN A 124 -10.93 3.28 -7.72
CA ASN A 124 -12.25 2.71 -7.41
C ASN A 124 -13.02 2.18 -8.63
N PRO A 125 -13.02 2.85 -9.80
CA PRO A 125 -13.67 2.29 -10.99
C PRO A 125 -13.09 0.93 -11.42
N ALA A 126 -11.78 0.76 -11.35
CA ALA A 126 -11.12 -0.51 -11.68
C ALA A 126 -11.46 -1.60 -10.65
N HIS A 127 -11.51 -1.26 -9.36
CA HIS A 127 -11.92 -2.19 -8.30
C HIS A 127 -13.37 -2.66 -8.49
N LEU A 128 -14.29 -1.77 -8.86
CA LEU A 128 -15.66 -2.15 -9.18
C LEU A 128 -15.74 -3.10 -10.38
N GLN A 129 -15.00 -2.79 -11.45
CA GLN A 129 -14.89 -3.69 -12.60
C GLN A 129 -14.37 -5.07 -12.19
N GLY A 130 -13.40 -5.11 -11.28
CA GLY A 130 -12.87 -6.35 -10.70
C GLY A 130 -13.92 -7.14 -9.94
N ILE A 131 -14.68 -6.51 -9.04
CA ILE A 131 -15.76 -7.14 -8.26
C ILE A 131 -16.86 -7.66 -9.18
N GLU A 132 -17.31 -6.87 -10.15
CA GLU A 132 -18.36 -7.26 -11.11
C GLU A 132 -17.89 -8.38 -12.05
N ALA A 133 -16.63 -8.35 -12.49
CA ALA A 133 -16.05 -9.41 -13.32
C ALA A 133 -15.91 -10.72 -12.51
N CYS A 134 -15.50 -10.63 -11.24
CA CYS A 134 -15.44 -11.77 -10.35
C CYS A 134 -16.82 -12.46 -10.20
N THR A 135 -17.88 -11.68 -9.98
CA THR A 135 -19.26 -12.21 -9.89
C THR A 135 -19.67 -12.95 -11.18
N ARG A 136 -19.27 -12.44 -12.36
CA ARG A 136 -19.59 -13.10 -13.65
C ARG A 136 -18.85 -14.42 -13.84
N VAL A 137 -17.61 -14.52 -13.38
CA VAL A 137 -16.72 -15.67 -13.63
C VAL A 137 -16.87 -16.76 -12.58
N PHE A 138 -16.95 -16.40 -11.31
CA PHE A 138 -17.06 -17.35 -10.19
C PHE A 138 -18.52 -17.62 -9.78
N GLY A 139 -19.45 -16.78 -10.25
CA GLY A 139 -20.87 -16.87 -9.96
C GLY A 139 -21.27 -16.17 -8.65
N PRO A 140 -22.58 -15.91 -8.47
CA PRO A 140 -23.10 -15.11 -7.36
C PRO A 140 -23.10 -15.85 -6.01
N LYS A 141 -22.82 -17.16 -6.00
CA LYS A 141 -22.79 -17.96 -4.77
C LYS A 141 -21.45 -17.88 -4.03
N VAL A 142 -20.38 -17.50 -4.72
CA VAL A 142 -19.06 -17.30 -4.07
C VAL A 142 -19.07 -15.95 -3.36
N PRO A 143 -18.98 -15.92 -2.02
CA PRO A 143 -18.99 -14.67 -1.29
C PRO A 143 -17.76 -13.82 -1.60
N GLN A 144 -17.97 -12.53 -1.69
CA GLN A 144 -16.91 -11.56 -1.95
C GLN A 144 -16.83 -10.56 -0.80
N VAL A 145 -15.62 -10.19 -0.38
CA VAL A 145 -15.37 -9.23 0.69
C VAL A 145 -14.53 -8.07 0.15
N ALA A 146 -14.93 -6.85 0.45
CA ALA A 146 -14.17 -5.64 0.16
C ALA A 146 -13.35 -5.23 1.39
N VAL A 147 -12.05 -5.06 1.20
CA VAL A 147 -11.08 -4.63 2.22
C VAL A 147 -10.52 -3.28 1.78
N PHE A 148 -10.68 -2.27 2.63
CA PHE A 148 -10.40 -0.88 2.26
C PHE A 148 -9.06 -0.39 2.81
N ASP A 149 -8.22 0.20 1.97
CA ASP A 149 -6.96 0.82 2.38
C ASP A 149 -7.15 1.91 3.43
N THR A 150 -8.29 2.59 3.40
CA THR A 150 -8.63 3.70 4.30
C THR A 150 -9.21 3.26 5.64
N ALA A 151 -9.66 2.00 5.77
CA ALA A 151 -10.42 1.55 6.94
C ALA A 151 -9.62 1.64 8.25
N PHE A 152 -8.36 1.21 8.25
CA PHE A 152 -7.51 1.28 9.45
C PHE A 152 -7.30 2.70 9.97
N HIS A 153 -7.38 3.70 9.08
CA HIS A 153 -7.18 5.12 9.39
C HIS A 153 -8.44 5.84 9.91
N GLN A 154 -9.60 5.18 9.96
CA GLN A 154 -10.86 5.82 10.39
C GLN A 154 -10.88 6.22 11.88
N THR A 155 -9.92 5.75 12.66
CA THR A 155 -9.77 6.14 14.08
C THR A 155 -9.05 7.48 14.28
N MET A 156 -8.57 8.15 13.22
CA MET A 156 -7.93 9.45 13.33
C MET A 156 -8.90 10.49 13.96
N PRO A 157 -8.43 11.29 14.94
CA PRO A 157 -9.24 12.37 15.50
C PRO A 157 -9.41 13.52 14.49
N GLU A 158 -10.47 14.32 14.65
CA GLU A 158 -10.80 15.42 13.74
C GLU A 158 -9.64 16.38 13.50
N LYS A 159 -8.93 16.76 14.55
CA LYS A 159 -7.74 17.65 14.47
C LYS A 159 -6.61 17.11 13.59
N ALA A 160 -6.57 15.81 13.35
CA ALA A 160 -5.55 15.17 12.49
C ALA A 160 -6.04 14.98 11.06
N PHE A 161 -7.34 14.72 10.85
CA PHE A 161 -7.85 14.49 9.50
C PHE A 161 -8.36 15.76 8.79
N MET A 162 -8.69 16.85 9.51
CA MET A 162 -9.19 18.07 8.90
C MET A 162 -8.10 18.87 8.21
N TYR A 163 -8.43 19.43 7.05
CA TYR A 163 -7.63 20.48 6.41
C TYR A 163 -8.10 21.86 6.81
N ALA A 164 -7.19 22.80 6.98
CA ALA A 164 -7.48 24.19 7.33
C ALA A 164 -8.00 24.99 6.11
N VAL A 165 -9.06 24.49 5.49
CA VAL A 165 -9.82 25.13 4.41
C VAL A 165 -11.25 25.35 4.90
N PRO A 166 -12.10 26.19 4.22
CA PRO A 166 -13.47 26.41 4.68
C PRO A 166 -14.21 25.11 4.95
N TYR A 167 -14.77 24.97 6.16
CA TYR A 167 -15.39 23.75 6.70
C TYR A 167 -16.47 23.16 5.79
N LYS A 168 -17.18 24.01 5.04
CA LYS A 168 -18.19 23.61 4.04
C LYS A 168 -17.67 22.57 3.01
N TYR A 169 -16.38 22.56 2.73
CA TYR A 169 -15.80 21.58 1.78
C TYR A 169 -15.69 20.19 2.41
N TYR A 170 -15.47 20.10 3.71
CA TYR A 170 -15.60 18.84 4.42
C TYR A 170 -17.03 18.33 4.39
N GLU A 171 -18.01 19.18 4.75
CA GLU A 171 -19.43 18.79 4.78
C GLU A 171 -19.95 18.39 3.39
N LYS A 172 -19.63 19.18 2.37
CA LYS A 172 -20.19 19.00 1.03
C LYS A 172 -19.49 17.92 0.20
N PHE A 173 -18.19 17.80 0.33
CA PHE A 173 -17.36 16.97 -0.56
C PHE A 173 -16.50 15.93 0.16
N GLY A 174 -16.56 15.86 1.48
CA GLY A 174 -15.71 14.96 2.27
C GLY A 174 -14.22 15.30 2.18
N VAL A 175 -13.88 16.61 2.06
CA VAL A 175 -12.48 17.05 1.99
C VAL A 175 -11.83 16.90 3.36
N ARG A 176 -11.15 15.77 3.53
CA ARG A 176 -10.39 15.40 4.73
C ARG A 176 -9.24 14.46 4.37
N LYS A 177 -8.34 14.24 5.32
CA LYS A 177 -7.34 13.17 5.23
C LYS A 177 -8.02 11.81 5.46
N TYR A 178 -7.81 10.85 4.56
CA TYR A 178 -8.30 9.48 4.69
C TYR A 178 -7.19 8.50 5.08
N GLY A 179 -5.99 8.66 4.53
CA GLY A 179 -4.89 7.73 4.70
C GLY A 179 -5.04 6.47 3.82
N PHE A 180 -3.92 5.82 3.52
CA PHE A 180 -3.88 4.64 2.62
C PHE A 180 -2.84 3.65 3.11
N HIS A 181 -2.71 2.49 2.45
CA HIS A 181 -1.93 1.34 2.88
C HIS A 181 -2.37 0.80 4.26
N GLY A 182 -3.65 0.96 4.61
CA GLY A 182 -4.16 0.60 5.93
C GLY A 182 -3.99 -0.88 6.27
N THR A 183 -4.11 -1.78 5.29
CA THR A 183 -3.84 -3.21 5.46
C THR A 183 -2.39 -3.47 5.87
N SER A 184 -1.43 -2.80 5.20
CA SER A 184 -0.01 -2.91 5.53
C SER A 184 0.30 -2.33 6.92
N HIS A 185 -0.14 -1.10 7.21
CA HIS A 185 0.09 -0.48 8.51
C HIS A 185 -0.51 -1.28 9.67
N ARG A 186 -1.70 -1.85 9.48
CA ARG A 186 -2.32 -2.74 10.46
C ARG A 186 -1.47 -3.99 10.67
N TYR A 187 -1.10 -4.68 9.61
CA TYR A 187 -0.30 -5.90 9.66
C TYR A 187 1.02 -5.70 10.42
N VAL A 188 1.82 -4.71 10.00
CA VAL A 188 3.13 -4.53 10.60
C VAL A 188 3.06 -3.98 12.02
N SER A 189 2.03 -3.21 12.38
CA SER A 189 1.82 -2.76 13.76
C SER A 189 1.43 -3.91 14.71
N GLU A 190 0.60 -4.85 14.25
CA GLU A 190 0.25 -6.06 14.99
C GLU A 190 1.47 -6.99 15.13
N LYS A 191 2.23 -7.21 14.05
CA LYS A 191 3.47 -7.99 14.10
C LYS A 191 4.53 -7.37 15.02
N MET A 192 4.63 -6.04 15.05
CA MET A 192 5.54 -5.35 15.98
C MET A 192 5.14 -5.61 17.44
N ALA A 193 3.85 -5.58 17.76
CA ALA A 193 3.36 -5.90 19.09
C ALA A 193 3.70 -7.35 19.51
N ASP A 194 3.50 -8.31 18.60
CA ASP A 194 3.88 -9.71 18.80
C ASP A 194 5.39 -9.84 19.06
N LEU A 195 6.24 -9.21 18.25
CA LEU A 195 7.70 -9.24 18.40
C LEU A 195 8.19 -8.56 19.70
N MET A 196 7.45 -7.56 20.18
CA MET A 196 7.74 -6.92 21.47
C MET A 196 7.19 -7.72 22.66
N GLY A 197 6.35 -8.74 22.44
CA GLY A 197 5.68 -9.48 23.50
C GLY A 197 4.75 -8.60 24.36
N ARG A 198 4.20 -7.54 23.77
CA ARG A 198 3.34 -6.56 24.44
C ARG A 198 1.99 -6.45 23.74
N LYS A 199 0.95 -6.09 24.51
CA LYS A 199 -0.37 -5.84 23.94
C LYS A 199 -0.34 -4.58 23.08
N LYS A 200 -0.97 -4.61 21.90
CA LYS A 200 -1.02 -3.46 21.00
C LYS A 200 -1.64 -2.21 21.62
N GLU A 201 -2.54 -2.40 22.59
CA GLU A 201 -3.21 -1.32 23.34
C GLU A 201 -2.25 -0.49 24.21
N GLU A 202 -1.05 -1.02 24.50
CA GLU A 202 -0.04 -0.38 25.34
C GLU A 202 1.03 0.36 24.51
N LEU A 203 1.03 0.18 23.18
CA LEU A 203 2.12 0.60 22.32
C LEU A 203 1.84 1.91 21.58
N LYS A 204 2.93 2.64 21.36
CA LYS A 204 3.03 3.80 20.49
C LYS A 204 3.99 3.45 19.36
N LEU A 205 3.50 3.29 18.17
CA LEU A 205 4.27 2.82 17.03
C LEU A 205 4.24 3.83 15.88
N ILE A 206 5.32 3.87 15.12
CA ILE A 206 5.41 4.58 13.84
C ILE A 206 5.73 3.54 12.77
N THR A 207 4.84 3.36 11.81
CA THR A 207 5.00 2.38 10.73
C THR A 207 5.30 3.10 9.43
N CYS A 208 6.41 2.72 8.76
CA CYS A 208 6.94 3.36 7.56
C CYS A 208 6.82 2.37 6.39
N HIS A 209 5.72 2.47 5.62
CA HIS A 209 5.52 1.75 4.38
C HIS A 209 6.19 2.53 3.25
N ILE A 210 7.41 2.14 2.87
CA ILE A 210 8.22 2.86 1.89
C ILE A 210 8.37 2.00 0.63
N GLY A 211 7.65 2.38 -0.41
CA GLY A 211 7.66 1.75 -1.73
C GLY A 211 7.62 2.79 -2.85
N ASN A 212 7.18 2.41 -4.05
CA ASN A 212 6.92 3.39 -5.11
C ASN A 212 5.78 4.36 -4.74
N GLY A 213 4.74 3.88 -4.01
CA GLY A 213 3.87 4.69 -3.17
C GLY A 213 4.27 4.50 -1.73
N SER A 214 4.30 5.57 -0.92
CA SER A 214 4.84 5.55 0.43
C SER A 214 3.96 6.31 1.42
N SER A 215 3.87 5.79 2.64
CA SER A 215 3.19 6.48 3.74
C SER A 215 3.80 6.11 5.09
N ILE A 216 3.67 7.01 6.05
CA ILE A 216 4.03 6.80 7.45
C ILE A 216 2.78 7.01 8.28
N THR A 217 2.56 6.15 9.27
CA THR A 217 1.37 6.18 10.12
C THR A 217 1.78 6.11 11.59
N ALA A 218 1.15 6.99 12.39
CA ALA A 218 1.29 7.00 13.85
C ALA A 218 0.16 6.16 14.47
N VAL A 219 0.52 5.10 15.19
CA VAL A 219 -0.40 4.15 15.82
C VAL A 219 -0.25 4.22 17.34
N LYS A 220 -1.33 4.51 18.04
CA LYS A 220 -1.37 4.54 19.51
C LYS A 220 -2.46 3.61 20.03
N GLY A 221 -2.08 2.64 20.84
CA GLY A 221 -3.04 1.69 21.39
C GLY A 221 -3.77 0.88 20.31
N GLY A 222 -3.09 0.51 19.24
CA GLY A 222 -3.68 -0.21 18.09
C GLY A 222 -4.57 0.65 17.18
N LYS A 223 -4.66 1.97 17.41
CA LYS A 223 -5.48 2.92 16.64
C LYS A 223 -4.62 3.96 15.96
N VAL A 224 -4.93 4.27 14.71
CA VAL A 224 -4.27 5.35 13.98
C VAL A 224 -4.67 6.69 14.57
N ILE A 225 -3.67 7.55 14.84
CA ILE A 225 -3.89 8.93 15.30
C ILE A 225 -3.50 9.96 14.24
N ASP A 226 -2.61 9.62 13.31
CA ASP A 226 -2.25 10.42 12.14
C ASP A 226 -1.57 9.58 11.06
N THR A 227 -1.53 10.09 9.83
CA THR A 227 -0.87 9.46 8.69
C THR A 227 -0.47 10.50 7.65
N THR A 228 0.51 10.18 6.79
CA THR A 228 1.05 11.14 5.82
C THR A 228 0.19 11.33 4.58
N MET A 229 -0.37 10.24 4.01
CA MET A 229 -1.26 10.37 2.84
C MET A 229 -2.57 11.07 3.23
N GLY A 230 -3.08 11.89 2.33
CA GLY A 230 -4.15 12.84 2.61
C GLY A 230 -5.52 12.45 2.07
N LEU A 231 -6.16 13.40 1.37
CA LEU A 231 -7.40 13.21 0.60
C LEU A 231 -7.22 12.11 -0.45
N THR A 232 -6.06 12.10 -1.08
CA THR A 232 -5.61 11.13 -2.07
C THR A 232 -4.25 10.54 -1.66
N PRO A 233 -3.76 9.49 -2.33
CA PRO A 233 -2.42 8.95 -2.09
C PRO A 233 -1.26 9.88 -2.50
N LEU A 234 -1.52 11.14 -2.85
CA LEU A 234 -0.52 12.13 -3.23
C LEU A 234 0.18 12.76 -2.04
N GLY A 235 -0.56 13.02 -0.93
CA GLY A 235 -0.04 13.72 0.25
C GLY A 235 1.08 12.94 0.96
N GLY A 236 1.83 13.63 1.79
CA GLY A 236 2.94 13.08 2.56
C GLY A 236 4.31 13.58 2.05
N PHE A 237 5.26 12.70 1.92
CA PHE A 237 6.60 12.97 1.40
C PHE A 237 6.75 12.51 -0.04
N LEU A 238 7.84 12.88 -0.69
CA LEU A 238 8.13 12.51 -2.08
C LEU A 238 8.16 10.98 -2.25
N MET A 239 7.68 10.51 -3.39
CA MET A 239 7.59 9.08 -3.72
C MET A 239 8.24 8.83 -5.09
N GLY A 240 8.06 7.68 -5.69
CA GLY A 240 8.64 7.40 -7.02
C GLY A 240 8.31 8.44 -8.09
N THR A 241 7.00 8.78 -8.25
CA THR A 241 6.52 9.78 -9.22
C THR A 241 5.69 10.89 -8.60
N ARG A 242 5.36 10.83 -7.31
CA ARG A 242 4.47 11.76 -6.62
C ARG A 242 5.27 12.79 -5.83
N SER A 243 4.80 14.04 -5.87
CA SER A 243 5.48 15.15 -5.19
C SER A 243 5.46 15.05 -3.65
N GLY A 244 4.46 14.38 -3.07
CA GLY A 244 4.12 14.57 -1.67
C GLY A 244 3.47 15.94 -1.41
N SER A 245 3.37 16.31 -0.13
CA SER A 245 2.84 17.62 0.30
C SER A 245 3.81 18.74 -0.03
N LEU A 246 3.28 19.83 -0.55
CA LEU A 246 4.04 21.05 -0.90
C LEU A 246 3.19 22.28 -0.59
N ASP A 247 3.79 23.47 -0.66
CA ASP A 247 3.05 24.74 -0.56
C ASP A 247 2.02 24.81 -1.70
N PRO A 248 0.71 25.02 -1.40
CA PRO A 248 -0.32 25.16 -2.42
C PRO A 248 -0.03 26.23 -3.47
N SER A 249 0.71 27.29 -3.12
CA SER A 249 1.08 28.36 -4.04
C SER A 249 2.02 27.88 -5.15
N VAL A 250 2.80 26.82 -4.93
CA VAL A 250 3.65 26.23 -5.98
C VAL A 250 2.78 25.69 -7.13
N ILE A 251 1.61 25.12 -6.80
CA ILE A 251 0.68 24.55 -7.79
C ILE A 251 0.16 25.65 -8.71
N THR A 252 -0.38 26.74 -8.12
CA THR A 252 -0.95 27.85 -8.87
C THR A 252 0.12 28.61 -9.65
N PHE A 253 1.32 28.80 -9.07
CA PHE A 253 2.44 29.46 -9.72
C PHE A 253 2.90 28.72 -10.98
N ILE A 254 3.12 27.41 -10.89
CA ILE A 254 3.55 26.60 -12.06
C ILE A 254 2.44 26.57 -13.10
N ALA A 255 1.18 26.34 -12.69
CA ALA A 255 0.05 26.29 -13.61
C ALA A 255 -0.11 27.61 -14.39
N GLU A 256 0.07 28.75 -13.74
CA GLU A 256 0.05 30.07 -14.40
C GLU A 256 1.21 30.24 -15.37
N LYS A 257 2.45 29.90 -14.97
CA LYS A 257 3.65 30.10 -15.80
C LYS A 257 3.67 29.21 -17.04
N GLU A 258 3.18 27.97 -16.92
CA GLU A 258 3.17 26.98 -17.99
C GLU A 258 1.81 26.87 -18.69
N HIS A 259 0.82 27.71 -18.31
CA HIS A 259 -0.55 27.70 -18.83
C HIS A 259 -1.25 26.34 -18.75
N LEU A 260 -1.09 25.67 -17.60
CA LEU A 260 -1.59 24.30 -17.38
C LEU A 260 -3.04 24.27 -16.89
N THR A 261 -3.79 23.31 -17.38
CA THR A 261 -5.09 22.93 -16.81
C THR A 261 -4.92 22.22 -15.46
N PRO A 262 -5.98 22.15 -14.62
CA PRO A 262 -5.94 21.37 -13.39
C PRO A 262 -5.57 19.89 -13.59
N GLU A 263 -6.00 19.29 -14.70
CA GLU A 263 -5.72 17.90 -15.07
C GLU A 263 -4.23 17.70 -15.40
N GLU A 264 -3.63 18.62 -16.17
CA GLU A 264 -2.20 18.60 -16.50
C GLU A 264 -1.35 18.80 -15.25
N MET A 265 -1.73 19.75 -14.39
CA MET A 265 -1.05 19.96 -13.11
C MET A 265 -1.16 18.70 -12.20
N SER A 266 -2.34 18.09 -12.14
CA SER A 266 -2.53 16.83 -11.41
C SER A 266 -1.63 15.71 -11.97
N LYS A 267 -1.47 15.63 -13.29
CA LYS A 267 -0.56 14.66 -13.94
C LYS A 267 0.89 14.89 -13.50
N ILE A 268 1.37 16.13 -13.51
CA ILE A 268 2.72 16.49 -13.06
C ILE A 268 2.95 16.03 -11.63
N LEU A 269 2.03 16.36 -10.70
CA LEU A 269 2.18 16.03 -9.30
C LEU A 269 2.14 14.52 -9.00
N ASN A 270 1.37 13.75 -9.79
CA ASN A 270 1.18 12.32 -9.57
C ASN A 270 2.13 11.42 -10.37
N LYS A 271 2.62 11.88 -11.55
CA LYS A 271 3.31 11.02 -12.54
C LYS A 271 4.71 11.50 -12.93
N GLU A 272 5.04 12.77 -12.71
CA GLU A 272 6.26 13.40 -13.24
C GLU A 272 7.12 14.04 -12.15
N SER A 273 6.73 13.88 -10.89
CA SER A 273 7.40 14.43 -9.70
C SER A 273 8.18 13.36 -8.93
N GLY A 274 8.44 13.58 -7.66
CA GLY A 274 9.10 12.61 -6.78
C GLY A 274 10.54 12.30 -7.16
N LEU A 275 10.97 11.04 -6.95
CA LEU A 275 12.31 10.60 -7.33
C LEU A 275 12.58 10.84 -8.82
N LEU A 276 11.60 10.51 -9.69
CA LEU A 276 11.70 10.74 -11.12
C LEU A 276 11.93 12.22 -11.43
N GLY A 277 11.10 13.11 -10.89
CA GLY A 277 11.15 14.54 -11.19
C GLY A 277 12.43 15.21 -10.71
N ILE A 278 12.91 14.87 -9.52
CA ILE A 278 14.13 15.45 -8.95
C ILE A 278 15.37 14.83 -9.61
N SER A 279 15.48 13.51 -9.68
CA SER A 279 16.65 12.85 -10.26
C SER A 279 16.77 13.07 -11.77
N GLY A 280 15.63 13.11 -12.47
CA GLY A 280 15.58 13.07 -13.93
C GLY A 280 15.98 11.72 -14.53
N VAL A 281 16.00 10.65 -13.71
CA VAL A 281 16.45 9.30 -14.11
C VAL A 281 15.27 8.34 -14.18
N SER A 282 14.69 8.01 -13.05
CA SER A 282 13.66 6.97 -12.94
C SER A 282 12.78 7.17 -11.70
N SER A 283 11.62 6.54 -11.71
CA SER A 283 10.78 6.37 -10.51
C SER A 283 11.16 5.12 -9.71
N ASP A 284 12.00 4.25 -10.26
CA ASP A 284 12.51 3.07 -9.57
C ASP A 284 13.75 3.45 -8.76
N ASP A 285 13.68 3.24 -7.46
CA ASP A 285 14.75 3.55 -6.52
C ASP A 285 16.09 2.87 -6.89
N ARG A 286 16.04 1.67 -7.46
CA ARG A 286 17.24 0.94 -7.88
C ARG A 286 18.00 1.65 -8.99
N ASP A 287 17.30 2.24 -9.95
CA ASP A 287 17.91 3.01 -11.03
C ASP A 287 18.49 4.32 -10.49
N VAL A 288 17.80 4.95 -9.52
CA VAL A 288 18.27 6.19 -8.87
C VAL A 288 19.52 5.90 -8.03
N CYS A 289 19.56 4.77 -7.30
CA CYS A 289 20.77 4.32 -6.57
C CYS A 289 21.95 4.09 -7.52
N ALA A 290 21.73 3.44 -8.67
CA ALA A 290 22.78 3.22 -9.65
C ALA A 290 23.32 4.54 -10.21
N ALA A 291 22.44 5.48 -10.55
CA ALA A 291 22.82 6.81 -11.03
C ALA A 291 23.57 7.62 -9.97
N GLU A 292 23.17 7.53 -8.70
CA GLU A 292 23.89 8.17 -7.59
C GLU A 292 25.30 7.60 -7.43
N ALA A 293 25.44 6.27 -7.48
CA ALA A 293 26.74 5.60 -7.40
C ALA A 293 27.68 6.01 -8.57
N ASP A 294 27.11 6.33 -9.75
CA ASP A 294 27.81 6.87 -10.90
C ASP A 294 28.08 8.39 -10.81
N GLY A 295 27.74 9.03 -9.67
CA GLY A 295 28.04 10.44 -9.38
C GLY A 295 26.96 11.43 -9.87
N ASN A 296 25.74 10.97 -10.15
CA ASN A 296 24.65 11.88 -10.51
C ASN A 296 24.17 12.68 -9.28
N MET A 297 24.47 13.98 -9.27
CA MET A 297 24.15 14.87 -8.15
C MET A 297 22.64 15.07 -7.94
N ARG A 298 21.81 14.95 -8.98
CA ARG A 298 20.35 15.06 -8.83
C ARG A 298 19.75 13.78 -8.25
N ALA A 299 20.33 12.62 -8.56
CA ALA A 299 19.95 11.35 -7.92
C ALA A 299 20.29 11.39 -6.42
N HIS A 300 21.49 11.85 -6.07
CA HIS A 300 21.89 12.08 -4.67
C HIS A 300 20.92 13.05 -3.96
N LEU A 301 20.60 14.19 -4.56
CA LEU A 301 19.66 15.15 -3.99
C LEU A 301 18.27 14.53 -3.75
N ALA A 302 17.79 13.73 -4.71
CA ALA A 302 16.48 13.08 -4.59
C ALA A 302 16.43 12.12 -3.38
N HIS A 303 17.49 11.36 -3.13
CA HIS A 303 17.62 10.50 -1.96
C HIS A 303 17.74 11.30 -0.66
N GLU A 304 18.59 12.32 -0.60
CA GLU A 304 18.71 13.17 0.59
C GLU A 304 17.37 13.85 0.96
N MET A 305 16.61 14.30 -0.04
CA MET A 305 15.26 14.83 0.18
C MET A 305 14.32 13.76 0.74
N LEU A 306 14.39 12.52 0.23
CA LEU A 306 13.57 11.41 0.71
C LEU A 306 13.88 11.07 2.17
N TYR A 307 15.15 10.89 2.52
CA TYR A 307 15.60 10.57 3.87
C TYR A 307 15.20 11.65 4.88
N TYR A 308 15.45 12.90 4.52
CA TYR A 308 15.10 14.07 5.33
C TYR A 308 13.59 14.17 5.59
N GLN A 309 12.77 13.99 4.56
CA GLN A 309 11.32 14.07 4.70
C GLN A 309 10.75 12.93 5.55
N ILE A 310 11.25 11.69 5.38
CA ILE A 310 10.86 10.55 6.23
C ILE A 310 11.19 10.84 7.69
N ALA A 311 12.42 11.28 7.97
CA ALA A 311 12.85 11.60 9.33
C ALA A 311 11.98 12.70 9.97
N LYS A 312 11.63 13.75 9.22
CA LYS A 312 10.72 14.81 9.68
C LYS A 312 9.34 14.27 10.07
N TYR A 313 8.76 13.38 9.26
CA TYR A 313 7.46 12.79 9.58
C TYR A 313 7.54 11.89 10.81
N ILE A 314 8.59 11.08 10.93
CA ILE A 314 8.82 10.28 12.15
C ILE A 314 8.94 11.19 13.37
N GLY A 315 9.73 12.26 13.31
CA GLY A 315 9.86 13.24 14.38
C GLY A 315 8.53 13.92 14.74
N SER A 316 7.74 14.31 13.75
CA SER A 316 6.41 14.90 14.00
C SER A 316 5.46 13.92 14.68
N TYR A 317 5.49 12.65 14.28
CA TYR A 317 4.65 11.61 14.88
C TYR A 317 5.15 11.15 16.24
N TYR A 318 6.45 11.19 16.51
CA TYR A 318 6.98 11.02 17.85
C TYR A 318 6.36 12.02 18.83
N VAL A 319 6.29 13.29 18.42
CA VAL A 319 5.65 14.36 19.25
C VAL A 319 4.13 14.12 19.36
N ALA A 320 3.45 13.80 18.27
CA ALA A 320 2.00 13.57 18.27
C ALA A 320 1.59 12.38 19.15
N LEU A 321 2.43 11.33 19.23
CA LEU A 321 2.25 10.16 20.08
C LEU A 321 2.58 10.44 21.54
N GLY A 322 3.39 11.48 21.82
CA GLY A 322 4.00 11.72 23.13
C GLY A 322 5.04 10.66 23.50
N GLY A 323 5.94 10.37 22.56
CA GLY A 323 6.97 9.33 22.61
C GLY A 323 6.67 8.17 21.65
N CYS A 324 7.61 7.22 21.50
CA CYS A 324 7.50 6.09 20.58
C CYS A 324 8.19 4.86 21.19
N ASP A 325 7.49 3.71 21.19
CA ASP A 325 8.06 2.43 21.63
C ASP A 325 8.79 1.74 20.47
N GLY A 326 8.30 1.92 19.22
CA GLY A 326 8.89 1.24 18.08
C GLY A 326 8.60 1.89 16.72
N ILE A 327 9.59 1.77 15.82
CA ILE A 327 9.53 2.19 14.43
C ILE A 327 9.64 0.95 13.56
N VAL A 328 8.79 0.82 12.53
CA VAL A 328 8.81 -0.30 11.59
C VAL A 328 9.07 0.22 10.19
N PHE A 329 10.08 -0.33 9.51
CA PHE A 329 10.27 -0.19 8.07
C PHE A 329 9.69 -1.39 7.34
N THR A 330 8.98 -1.13 6.21
CA THR A 330 8.34 -2.16 5.40
C THR A 330 8.16 -1.70 3.96
N ALA A 331 7.65 -2.56 3.10
CA ALA A 331 7.45 -2.39 1.66
C ALA A 331 8.75 -2.30 0.87
N GLY A 332 8.62 -2.25 -0.46
CA GLY A 332 9.71 -2.55 -1.39
C GLY A 332 11.02 -1.79 -1.13
N ILE A 333 10.98 -0.47 -0.95
CA ILE A 333 12.18 0.33 -0.66
C ILE A 333 12.56 0.16 0.82
N GLY A 334 11.58 0.23 1.75
CA GLY A 334 11.83 0.06 3.18
C GLY A 334 12.49 -1.27 3.52
N GLU A 335 12.13 -2.35 2.81
CA GLU A 335 12.66 -3.70 3.01
C GLU A 335 14.03 -3.91 2.34
N ASN A 336 14.29 -3.28 1.20
CA ASN A 336 15.45 -3.63 0.36
C ASN A 336 16.51 -2.54 0.25
N GLN A 337 16.32 -1.36 0.88
CA GLN A 337 17.26 -0.24 0.82
C GLN A 337 17.90 0.05 2.19
N PRO A 338 19.01 -0.63 2.54
CA PRO A 338 19.70 -0.43 3.82
C PRO A 338 20.16 1.00 4.05
N MET A 339 20.63 1.69 2.99
CA MET A 339 21.12 3.06 3.07
C MET A 339 20.01 4.03 3.50
N LEU A 340 18.78 3.87 2.96
CA LEU A 340 17.63 4.67 3.37
C LEU A 340 17.39 4.53 4.88
N ARG A 341 17.34 3.30 5.38
CA ARG A 341 17.08 3.04 6.80
C ARG A 341 18.17 3.60 7.68
N GLU A 342 19.44 3.45 7.27
CA GLU A 342 20.60 3.99 7.99
C GLU A 342 20.53 5.52 8.05
N LYS A 343 20.38 6.19 6.90
CA LYS A 343 20.30 7.65 6.82
C LYS A 343 19.12 8.24 7.60
N VAL A 344 17.95 7.59 7.52
CA VAL A 344 16.80 8.01 8.33
C VAL A 344 17.08 7.85 9.81
N CYS A 345 17.66 6.73 10.24
CA CYS A 345 17.97 6.50 11.66
C CYS A 345 19.08 7.42 12.18
N ASP A 346 20.05 7.82 11.35
CA ASP A 346 21.06 8.83 11.73
C ASP A 346 20.39 10.16 12.15
N TYR A 347 19.33 10.61 11.43
CA TYR A 347 18.51 11.77 11.86
C TYR A 347 17.78 11.55 13.19
N LEU A 348 17.47 10.29 13.53
CA LEU A 348 16.70 9.94 14.72
C LEU A 348 17.58 9.67 15.97
N GLU A 349 18.90 9.78 15.87
CA GLU A 349 19.81 9.65 17.02
C GLU A 349 19.45 10.63 18.14
N CYS A 350 18.97 11.83 17.81
CA CYS A 350 18.48 12.81 18.78
C CYS A 350 17.27 12.33 19.60
N LEU A 351 16.55 11.31 19.14
CA LEU A 351 15.46 10.64 19.85
C LEU A 351 15.92 9.38 20.59
N GLY A 352 17.22 9.09 20.55
CA GLY A 352 17.82 7.92 21.21
C GLY A 352 17.75 6.64 20.37
N VAL A 353 17.49 6.74 19.07
CA VAL A 353 17.60 5.59 18.14
C VAL A 353 19.08 5.25 17.96
N LYS A 354 19.41 3.97 18.11
CA LYS A 354 20.74 3.43 17.82
C LYS A 354 20.58 2.23 16.89
N MET A 355 21.13 2.33 15.69
CA MET A 355 21.00 1.29 14.68
C MET A 355 22.16 0.28 14.74
N ASP A 356 21.86 -1.00 14.61
CA ASP A 356 22.82 -2.05 14.25
C ASP A 356 23.11 -1.98 12.75
N LYS A 357 24.13 -1.19 12.39
CA LYS A 357 24.50 -0.94 11.00
C LYS A 357 24.98 -2.20 10.27
N GLU A 358 25.57 -3.16 10.97
CA GLU A 358 26.07 -4.39 10.38
C GLU A 358 24.91 -5.34 10.03
N PHE A 359 23.95 -5.50 10.94
CA PHE A 359 22.75 -6.27 10.61
C PHE A 359 21.92 -5.58 9.54
N ASN A 360 21.77 -4.24 9.60
CA ASN A 360 21.02 -3.48 8.60
C ASN A 360 21.53 -3.69 7.18
N LYS A 361 22.83 -3.77 6.95
CA LYS A 361 23.44 -4.03 5.62
C LYS A 361 23.01 -5.37 5.03
N GLN A 362 22.80 -6.39 5.89
CA GLN A 362 22.42 -7.74 5.49
C GLN A 362 20.89 -7.90 5.39
N ALA A 363 20.12 -7.04 6.01
CA ALA A 363 18.67 -7.11 6.07
C ALA A 363 18.01 -6.62 4.77
N THR A 364 18.02 -7.49 3.76
CA THR A 364 17.45 -7.28 2.41
C THR A 364 16.87 -8.59 1.89
N CYS A 365 16.13 -8.54 0.80
CA CYS A 365 15.66 -9.73 0.06
C CYS A 365 14.88 -10.74 0.92
N GLY A 366 14.03 -10.25 1.83
CA GLY A 366 13.21 -11.09 2.71
C GLY A 366 13.83 -11.38 4.07
N VAL A 367 15.06 -10.93 4.34
CA VAL A 367 15.64 -10.95 5.70
C VAL A 367 14.97 -9.86 6.53
N THR A 368 14.33 -10.23 7.62
CA THR A 368 13.63 -9.35 8.57
C THR A 368 14.26 -9.46 9.95
N GLY A 369 14.01 -8.50 10.83
CA GLY A 369 14.48 -8.54 12.21
C GLY A 369 14.72 -7.17 12.82
N THR A 370 15.29 -7.19 14.03
CA THR A 370 15.59 -5.99 14.82
C THR A 370 16.77 -5.25 14.23
N LEU A 371 16.53 -4.01 13.80
CA LEU A 371 17.57 -3.11 13.24
C LEU A 371 18.24 -2.24 14.29
N SER A 372 17.68 -2.14 15.49
CA SER A 372 18.24 -1.33 16.58
C SER A 372 19.09 -2.17 17.52
N THR A 373 20.11 -1.54 18.12
CA THR A 373 20.90 -2.15 19.18
C THR A 373 20.07 -2.32 20.48
N PRO A 374 20.45 -3.24 21.38
CA PRO A 374 19.71 -3.47 22.63
C PRO A 374 19.58 -2.25 23.55
N ASP A 375 20.50 -1.30 23.44
CA ASP A 375 20.53 -0.05 24.23
C ASP A 375 19.86 1.14 23.50
N SER A 376 19.20 0.91 22.37
CA SER A 376 18.38 1.91 21.69
C SER A 376 17.15 2.25 22.52
N ALA A 377 16.83 3.54 22.66
CA ALA A 377 15.65 3.99 23.37
C ALA A 377 14.34 3.65 22.64
N ILE A 378 14.41 3.52 21.32
CA ILE A 378 13.27 3.15 20.45
C ILE A 378 13.69 1.91 19.67
N ARG A 379 12.86 0.88 19.73
CA ARG A 379 13.08 -0.35 18.95
C ARG A 379 12.79 -0.08 17.47
N VAL A 380 13.70 -0.46 16.58
CA VAL A 380 13.53 -0.36 15.13
C VAL A 380 13.49 -1.75 14.53
N GLU A 381 12.43 -2.06 13.79
CA GLU A 381 12.22 -3.37 13.17
C GLU A 381 12.10 -3.26 11.66
N LEU A 382 12.59 -4.28 10.97
CA LEU A 382 12.29 -4.56 9.58
C LEU A 382 11.28 -5.70 9.51
N ILE A 383 10.07 -5.40 9.08
CA ILE A 383 8.98 -6.37 8.96
C ILE A 383 8.48 -6.36 7.52
N ALA A 384 8.56 -7.48 6.82
CA ALA A 384 7.96 -7.62 5.51
C ALA A 384 6.43 -7.55 5.63
N THR A 385 5.80 -6.69 4.81
CA THR A 385 4.34 -6.59 4.78
C THR A 385 3.72 -7.76 4.02
N ASP A 386 2.52 -8.16 4.44
CA ASP A 386 1.70 -9.16 3.76
C ASP A 386 0.24 -8.70 3.72
N GLU A 387 -0.05 -7.82 2.79
CA GLU A 387 -1.39 -7.24 2.63
C GLU A 387 -2.40 -8.29 2.17
N GLU A 388 -1.98 -9.23 1.35
CA GLU A 388 -2.82 -10.30 0.84
C GLU A 388 -3.27 -11.25 1.95
N MET A 389 -2.39 -11.55 2.90
CA MET A 389 -2.74 -12.35 4.08
C MET A 389 -3.78 -11.64 4.96
N VAL A 390 -3.64 -10.33 5.15
CA VAL A 390 -4.65 -9.54 5.88
C VAL A 390 -6.02 -9.62 5.20
N ILE A 391 -6.04 -9.45 3.87
CA ILE A 391 -7.28 -9.55 3.08
C ILE A 391 -7.88 -10.97 3.21
N ALA A 392 -7.05 -12.00 3.15
CA ALA A 392 -7.52 -13.39 3.30
C ALA A 392 -8.11 -13.66 4.69
N ARG A 393 -7.44 -13.20 5.76
CA ARG A 393 -7.93 -13.34 7.15
C ARG A 393 -9.24 -12.61 7.39
N ASP A 394 -9.37 -11.38 6.92
CA ASP A 394 -10.61 -10.60 7.01
C ASP A 394 -11.74 -11.27 6.24
N THR A 395 -11.44 -11.76 5.03
CA THR A 395 -12.40 -12.48 4.19
C THR A 395 -12.89 -13.73 4.89
N ARG A 396 -11.98 -14.52 5.44
CA ARG A 396 -12.31 -15.72 6.23
C ARG A 396 -13.25 -15.39 7.39
N ALA A 397 -12.86 -14.43 8.21
CA ALA A 397 -13.61 -14.07 9.42
C ALA A 397 -15.04 -13.61 9.09
N ILE A 398 -15.24 -12.89 7.99
CA ILE A 398 -16.56 -12.43 7.55
C ILE A 398 -17.39 -13.60 6.99
N VAL A 399 -16.78 -14.49 6.21
CA VAL A 399 -17.50 -15.60 5.57
C VAL A 399 -17.86 -16.71 6.57
N GLU A 400 -17.01 -16.97 7.57
CA GLU A 400 -17.33 -17.92 8.66
C GLU A 400 -18.46 -17.42 9.59
N ALA A 401 -18.78 -16.12 9.54
CA ALA A 401 -19.87 -15.52 10.32
C ALA A 401 -21.21 -15.46 9.57
N LEU A 402 -21.29 -15.94 8.32
CA LEU A 402 -22.52 -16.02 7.52
C LEU A 402 -23.36 -17.23 7.88
#